data_b9dcf96946787a22ae80250187e16406
#
_entry.id   b9dcf96946787a22ae80250187e16406
#
_cell.length_a   1.000
_cell.length_b   1.000
_cell.length_c   1.000
_cell.angle_alpha   90.00
_cell.angle_beta   90.00
_cell.angle_gamma   90.00
#
_symmetry.space_group_name_H-M   'P 1'
#
loop_
_entity.id
_entity.type
_entity.pdbx_description
1 polymer ?
#
loop_
_entity_poly.entity_id
_entity_poly.type
_entity_poly.pdbx_seq_one_letter_code
_entity_poly.pdbx_strand_id
1 'polypeptide(L)'
;MTIASGTFVHETPSTKGPVLEASGLGKRYGRRWALRDCTLEIPAGKVVGLVGPNGAGKTTLLHLAVGLLAPTSGSISVLGGRPAEGPAQLGRVGFVAQDTPVYARMSVDKHLRMGAYLNPNWDREVAASRIEQLGLDPRQRAGSLSGGERAQLALCLAIAKRPELLVLDEPVASLDPLARREFLQTLMEVVAAQDVSVILSSHLVADLERVCDFLIVLVDSHVQVAGEVDALLAGHRRISGPRRDPGSLPQNQHVIEESHTDKQSVMLVRTDEPILDPSWSVKPVTMEDLVLAYMSQARDKSPVRRSRIEVLR
;
A
#
# COMPACT_ATOMS: atom_id res chain seq x y z
N MET A 1 -22.99 4.62 -20.38
CA MET A 1 -21.71 4.06 -20.85
C MET A 1 -20.84 3.87 -19.61
N THR A 2 -20.87 2.69 -19.04
CA THR A 2 -20.28 2.33 -17.75
C THR A 2 -18.79 2.12 -17.94
N ILE A 3 -17.97 2.93 -17.28
CA ILE A 3 -16.51 2.83 -17.36
C ILE A 3 -16.04 1.79 -16.34
N ALA A 4 -15.24 0.88 -16.83
CA ALA A 4 -14.72 -0.32 -16.24
C ALA A 4 -14.24 -0.19 -14.78
N SER A 5 -14.84 -1.01 -13.96
CA SER A 5 -14.31 -1.52 -12.69
C SER A 5 -12.89 -2.07 -12.89
N GLY A 6 -11.99 -1.71 -11.97
CA GLY A 6 -10.63 -2.26 -11.94
C GLY A 6 -10.66 -3.78 -12.02
N THR A 7 -9.77 -4.32 -12.83
CA THR A 7 -9.71 -5.76 -13.10
C THR A 7 -8.99 -6.47 -11.95
N PHE A 8 -9.73 -7.30 -11.22
CA PHE A 8 -9.16 -8.21 -10.22
C PHE A 8 -8.64 -9.47 -10.93
N VAL A 9 -7.40 -9.84 -10.65
CA VAL A 9 -6.87 -11.16 -11.02
C VAL A 9 -7.28 -12.12 -9.91
N HIS A 10 -8.17 -13.08 -10.22
CA HIS A 10 -8.62 -14.10 -9.27
C HIS A 10 -7.54 -15.17 -9.09
N GLU A 11 -7.11 -15.38 -7.86
CA GLU A 11 -6.33 -16.55 -7.45
C GLU A 11 -7.04 -17.39 -6.39
N THR A 12 -6.54 -18.63 -6.20
CA THR A 12 -7.03 -19.66 -5.31
C THR A 12 -7.33 -19.14 -3.90
N PRO A 13 -8.51 -19.40 -3.33
CA PRO A 13 -8.90 -18.84 -2.04
C PRO A 13 -7.99 -19.34 -0.93
N SER A 14 -7.37 -18.41 -0.21
CA SER A 14 -6.82 -18.66 1.12
C SER A 14 -7.93 -19.22 2.00
N THR A 15 -7.62 -20.20 2.86
CA THR A 15 -8.57 -20.78 3.83
C THR A 15 -9.11 -19.77 4.84
N LYS A 16 -8.49 -18.58 4.93
CA LYS A 16 -8.95 -17.43 5.71
C LYS A 16 -9.58 -16.42 4.74
N GLY A 17 -10.72 -15.85 5.10
CA GLY A 17 -11.37 -14.78 4.34
C GLY A 17 -10.47 -13.52 4.23
N PRO A 18 -10.85 -12.55 3.38
CA PRO A 18 -10.07 -11.34 3.17
C PRO A 18 -9.93 -10.52 4.47
N VAL A 19 -8.78 -9.86 4.63
CA VAL A 19 -8.53 -8.99 5.80
C VAL A 19 -9.13 -7.60 5.63
N LEU A 20 -9.38 -7.18 4.40
CA LEU A 20 -10.07 -5.94 4.08
C LEU A 20 -10.92 -6.11 2.82
N GLU A 21 -12.18 -5.71 2.90
CA GLU A 21 -13.11 -5.62 1.78
C GLU A 21 -13.66 -4.20 1.70
N ALA A 22 -13.62 -3.60 0.54
CA ALA A 22 -14.21 -2.30 0.27
C ALA A 22 -15.11 -2.40 -0.97
N SER A 23 -16.31 -1.84 -0.90
CA SER A 23 -17.27 -1.83 -2.01
C SER A 23 -17.78 -0.41 -2.24
N GLY A 24 -17.46 0.16 -3.41
CA GLY A 24 -17.82 1.53 -3.78
C GLY A 24 -17.38 2.58 -2.74
N LEU A 25 -16.29 2.25 -1.99
CA LEU A 25 -15.83 3.05 -0.87
C LEU A 25 -15.41 4.44 -1.32
N GLY A 26 -15.94 5.47 -0.67
CA GLY A 26 -15.58 6.84 -0.94
C GLY A 26 -15.49 7.71 0.30
N LYS A 27 -14.52 8.64 0.29
CA LYS A 27 -14.37 9.69 1.31
C LYS A 27 -14.22 11.04 0.66
N ARG A 28 -15.06 11.98 1.08
CA ARG A 28 -15.08 13.35 0.59
C ARG A 28 -14.87 14.34 1.72
N TYR A 29 -14.04 15.34 1.49
CA TYR A 29 -13.83 16.48 2.35
C TYR A 29 -14.34 17.74 1.64
N GLY A 30 -15.47 18.28 2.08
CA GLY A 30 -16.15 19.35 1.39
C GLY A 30 -16.53 18.93 -0.03
N ARG A 31 -15.92 19.61 -1.05
CA ARG A 31 -16.15 19.30 -2.46
C ARG A 31 -15.12 18.34 -3.08
N ARG A 32 -14.03 18.05 -2.38
CA ARG A 32 -12.91 17.23 -2.89
C ARG A 32 -13.07 15.78 -2.43
N TRP A 33 -13.02 14.84 -3.36
CA TRP A 33 -12.88 13.43 -3.06
C TRP A 33 -11.43 13.11 -2.74
N ALA A 34 -11.20 12.47 -1.62
CA ALA A 34 -9.91 11.90 -1.24
C ALA A 34 -9.82 10.42 -1.61
N LEU A 35 -10.97 9.74 -1.67
CA LEU A 35 -11.13 8.38 -2.17
C LEU A 35 -12.49 8.31 -2.85
N ARG A 36 -12.56 7.66 -4.02
CA ARG A 36 -13.78 7.60 -4.81
C ARG A 36 -13.95 6.22 -5.46
N ASP A 37 -15.13 5.64 -5.25
CA ASP A 37 -15.54 4.38 -5.87
C ASP A 37 -14.47 3.28 -5.79
N CYS A 38 -13.86 3.15 -4.59
CA CYS A 38 -12.84 2.17 -4.34
C CYS A 38 -13.50 0.82 -4.02
N THR A 39 -13.33 -0.13 -4.92
CA THR A 39 -13.72 -1.53 -4.71
C THR A 39 -12.44 -2.34 -4.67
N LEU A 40 -12.21 -3.04 -3.56
CA LEU A 40 -10.93 -3.68 -3.26
C LEU A 40 -11.15 -4.84 -2.29
N GLU A 41 -10.44 -5.94 -2.55
CA GLU A 41 -10.34 -7.08 -1.64
C GLU A 41 -8.87 -7.36 -1.37
N ILE A 42 -8.49 -7.44 -0.10
CA ILE A 42 -7.13 -7.73 0.34
C ILE A 42 -7.12 -9.11 1.00
N PRO A 43 -6.40 -10.08 0.44
CA PRO A 43 -6.31 -11.44 0.98
C PRO A 43 -5.58 -11.47 2.32
N ALA A 44 -5.89 -12.47 3.17
CA ALA A 44 -5.18 -12.72 4.42
C ALA A 44 -3.77 -13.26 4.18
N GLY A 45 -2.87 -13.03 5.15
CA GLY A 45 -1.52 -13.59 5.17
C GLY A 45 -0.54 -12.93 4.20
N LYS A 46 -0.88 -11.76 3.62
CA LYS A 46 -0.05 -11.06 2.65
C LYS A 46 0.56 -9.79 3.23
N VAL A 47 1.73 -9.43 2.70
CA VAL A 47 2.31 -8.10 2.85
C VAL A 47 1.91 -7.26 1.65
N VAL A 48 1.03 -6.30 1.89
CA VAL A 48 0.39 -5.47 0.86
C VAL A 48 1.07 -4.12 0.76
N GLY A 49 1.62 -3.79 -0.40
CA GLY A 49 2.15 -2.47 -0.72
C GLY A 49 1.05 -1.55 -1.27
N LEU A 50 0.78 -0.45 -0.58
CA LEU A 50 -0.10 0.61 -1.05
C LEU A 50 0.74 1.78 -1.56
N VAL A 51 0.80 1.96 -2.88
CA VAL A 51 1.64 2.97 -3.52
C VAL A 51 0.80 4.00 -4.28
N GLY A 52 1.32 5.21 -4.37
CA GLY A 52 0.70 6.32 -5.10
C GLY A 52 1.31 7.66 -4.72
N PRO A 53 1.09 8.70 -5.54
CA PRO A 53 1.60 10.03 -5.27
C PRO A 53 1.00 10.64 -3.99
N ASN A 54 1.62 11.71 -3.50
CA ASN A 54 1.07 12.47 -2.38
C ASN A 54 -0.32 13.01 -2.75
N GLY A 55 -1.28 12.84 -1.83
CA GLY A 55 -2.67 13.22 -2.03
C GLY A 55 -3.51 12.23 -2.86
N ALA A 56 -2.98 11.07 -3.23
CA ALA A 56 -3.73 10.01 -3.93
C ALA A 56 -4.87 9.39 -3.12
N GLY A 57 -4.81 9.48 -1.78
CA GLY A 57 -5.81 8.92 -0.88
C GLY A 57 -5.31 7.77 0.01
N LYS A 58 -4.01 7.43 -0.02
CA LYS A 58 -3.41 6.33 0.76
C LYS A 58 -3.77 6.41 2.25
N THR A 59 -3.36 7.50 2.92
CA THR A 59 -3.69 7.74 4.34
C THR A 59 -5.19 7.72 4.61
N THR A 60 -6.01 8.24 3.67
CA THR A 60 -7.47 8.21 3.80
C THR A 60 -8.01 6.78 3.81
N LEU A 61 -7.53 5.92 2.89
CA LEU A 61 -7.90 4.51 2.86
C LEU A 61 -7.49 3.79 4.16
N LEU A 62 -6.25 4.01 4.61
CA LEU A 62 -5.76 3.41 5.85
C LEU A 62 -6.54 3.89 7.08
N HIS A 63 -6.87 5.18 7.18
CA HIS A 63 -7.68 5.73 8.27
C HIS A 63 -9.12 5.19 8.26
N LEU A 64 -9.71 4.93 7.09
CA LEU A 64 -10.99 4.23 6.97
C LEU A 64 -10.86 2.78 7.45
N ALA A 65 -9.79 2.08 7.08
CA ALA A 65 -9.53 0.69 7.48
C ALA A 65 -9.35 0.52 8.99
N VAL A 66 -8.72 1.49 9.66
CA VAL A 66 -8.54 1.44 11.12
C VAL A 66 -9.66 2.12 11.92
N GLY A 67 -10.69 2.64 11.23
CA GLY A 67 -11.86 3.25 11.86
C GLY A 67 -11.65 4.66 12.41
N LEU A 68 -10.54 5.33 12.07
CA LEU A 68 -10.33 6.75 12.39
C LEU A 68 -11.22 7.69 11.58
N LEU A 69 -11.71 7.21 10.44
CA LEU A 69 -12.63 7.93 9.57
C LEU A 69 -13.85 7.06 9.24
N ALA A 70 -15.00 7.70 9.09
CA ALA A 70 -16.18 7.05 8.53
C ALA A 70 -16.26 7.32 7.00
N PRO A 71 -16.71 6.36 6.18
CA PRO A 71 -16.92 6.56 4.75
C PRO A 71 -18.01 7.60 4.47
N THR A 72 -17.90 8.28 3.32
CA THR A 72 -18.97 9.14 2.79
C THR A 72 -19.92 8.34 1.91
N SER A 73 -19.43 7.32 1.22
CA SER A 73 -20.20 6.39 0.38
C SER A 73 -19.58 5.00 0.42
N GLY A 74 -20.37 4.00 0.03
CA GLY A 74 -19.91 2.61 0.01
C GLY A 74 -19.72 2.03 1.42
N SER A 75 -19.00 0.93 1.49
CA SER A 75 -18.74 0.20 2.72
C SER A 75 -17.31 -0.30 2.78
N ILE A 76 -16.85 -0.55 4.02
CA ILE A 76 -15.56 -1.21 4.30
C ILE A 76 -15.77 -2.17 5.46
N SER A 77 -15.22 -3.37 5.32
CA SER A 77 -15.07 -4.33 6.40
C SER A 77 -13.59 -4.69 6.59
N VAL A 78 -13.21 -4.98 7.83
CA VAL A 78 -11.85 -5.37 8.20
C VAL A 78 -11.94 -6.57 9.12
N LEU A 79 -11.26 -7.67 8.75
CA LEU A 79 -11.31 -8.96 9.47
C LEU A 79 -12.77 -9.44 9.70
N GLY A 80 -13.64 -9.21 8.70
CA GLY A 80 -15.05 -9.58 8.72
C GLY A 80 -15.97 -8.69 9.56
N GLY A 81 -15.45 -7.60 10.17
CA GLY A 81 -16.20 -6.68 11.01
C GLY A 81 -16.09 -5.22 10.56
N ARG A 82 -16.86 -4.34 11.19
CA ARG A 82 -16.70 -2.89 10.97
C ARG A 82 -15.39 -2.40 11.60
N PRO A 83 -14.63 -1.52 10.93
CA PRO A 83 -13.48 -0.91 11.54
C PRO A 83 -13.79 -0.25 12.88
N ALA A 84 -13.00 -0.55 13.91
CA ALA A 84 -13.12 0.00 15.27
C ALA A 84 -14.48 -0.22 15.96
N GLU A 85 -15.23 -1.27 15.62
CA GLU A 85 -16.57 -1.56 16.19
C GLU A 85 -16.56 -1.86 17.71
N GLY A 86 -15.40 -1.88 18.33
CA GLY A 86 -15.28 -2.08 19.77
C GLY A 86 -13.89 -2.56 20.18
N PRO A 87 -13.65 -2.78 21.48
CA PRO A 87 -12.35 -3.18 21.98
C PRO A 87 -11.79 -4.47 21.36
N ALA A 88 -12.67 -5.45 21.09
CA ALA A 88 -12.28 -6.70 20.45
C ALA A 88 -11.75 -6.48 19.04
N GLN A 89 -12.44 -5.69 18.21
CA GLN A 89 -12.00 -5.37 16.86
C GLN A 89 -10.73 -4.51 16.87
N LEU A 90 -10.66 -3.51 17.76
CA LEU A 90 -9.47 -2.68 17.94
C LEU A 90 -8.25 -3.50 18.37
N GLY A 91 -8.43 -4.53 19.18
CA GLY A 91 -7.34 -5.44 19.59
C GLY A 91 -6.73 -6.22 18.45
N ARG A 92 -7.51 -6.53 17.39
CA ARG A 92 -7.08 -7.32 16.22
C ARG A 92 -6.29 -6.50 15.18
N VAL A 93 -6.33 -5.17 15.26
CA VAL A 93 -5.67 -4.27 14.28
C VAL A 93 -4.57 -3.47 14.97
N GLY A 94 -3.32 -3.62 14.50
CA GLY A 94 -2.20 -2.73 14.84
C GLY A 94 -2.13 -1.57 13.86
N PHE A 95 -1.83 -0.36 14.35
CA PHE A 95 -1.68 0.82 13.48
C PHE A 95 -0.46 1.64 13.87
N VAL A 96 0.36 1.98 12.88
CA VAL A 96 1.45 2.94 12.98
C VAL A 96 1.17 4.07 11.98
N ALA A 97 0.91 5.26 12.50
CA ALA A 97 0.66 6.45 11.68
C ALA A 97 1.98 7.06 11.18
N GLN A 98 1.90 7.86 10.12
CA GLN A 98 3.03 8.50 9.44
C GLN A 98 3.97 9.26 10.39
N ASP A 99 3.42 9.98 11.37
CA ASP A 99 4.20 10.77 12.32
C ASP A 99 4.78 9.93 13.49
N THR A 100 4.62 8.59 13.43
CA THR A 100 5.05 7.67 14.50
C THR A 100 4.73 8.23 15.90
N PRO A 101 3.44 8.44 16.24
CA PRO A 101 3.03 9.21 17.41
C PRO A 101 3.36 8.44 18.68
N VAL A 102 4.46 8.80 19.31
CA VAL A 102 4.83 8.38 20.65
C VAL A 102 4.84 9.62 21.57
N TYR A 103 4.46 9.42 22.82
CA TYR A 103 4.41 10.52 23.79
C TYR A 103 5.81 10.93 24.21
N ALA A 104 6.34 12.03 23.65
CA ALA A 104 7.72 12.48 23.81
C ALA A 104 8.20 12.57 25.28
N ARG A 105 7.29 12.90 26.22
CA ARG A 105 7.62 13.02 27.66
C ARG A 105 7.54 11.69 28.41
N MET A 106 6.99 10.62 27.82
CA MET A 106 6.93 9.30 28.45
C MET A 106 8.19 8.50 28.14
N SER A 107 8.62 7.67 29.10
CA SER A 107 9.70 6.71 28.87
C SER A 107 9.21 5.52 28.04
N VAL A 108 10.15 4.77 27.47
CA VAL A 108 9.88 3.52 26.73
C VAL A 108 9.04 2.56 27.62
N ASP A 109 9.46 2.30 28.86
CA ASP A 109 8.72 1.44 29.80
C ASP A 109 7.28 1.92 30.05
N LYS A 110 7.06 3.24 30.18
CA LYS A 110 5.69 3.78 30.34
C LYS A 110 4.81 3.52 29.12
N HIS A 111 5.39 3.55 27.90
CA HIS A 111 4.65 3.19 26.70
C HIS A 111 4.26 1.71 26.71
N LEU A 112 5.18 0.81 27.10
CA LEU A 112 4.87 -0.61 27.21
C LEU A 112 3.77 -0.88 28.24
N ARG A 113 3.84 -0.25 29.42
CA ARG A 113 2.78 -0.37 30.44
C ARG A 113 1.45 0.16 29.96
N MET A 114 1.44 1.29 29.27
CA MET A 114 0.21 1.83 28.66
C MET A 114 -0.35 0.86 27.61
N GLY A 115 0.49 0.31 26.74
CA GLY A 115 0.10 -0.71 25.77
C GLY A 115 -0.54 -1.93 26.45
N ALA A 116 0.10 -2.43 27.50
CA ALA A 116 -0.42 -3.56 28.28
C ALA A 116 -1.75 -3.27 28.98
N TYR A 117 -1.96 -2.04 29.42
CA TYR A 117 -3.19 -1.63 30.07
C TYR A 117 -4.36 -1.51 29.08
N LEU A 118 -4.08 -1.04 27.87
CA LEU A 118 -5.11 -0.75 26.86
C LEU A 118 -5.47 -1.96 25.98
N ASN A 119 -4.61 -3.00 25.95
CA ASN A 119 -4.81 -4.13 25.03
C ASN A 119 -4.90 -5.47 25.82
N PRO A 120 -6.05 -6.15 25.76
CA PRO A 120 -6.25 -7.40 26.52
C PRO A 120 -5.33 -8.55 26.07
N ASN A 121 -4.93 -8.57 24.79
CA ASN A 121 -4.07 -9.60 24.22
C ASN A 121 -2.58 -9.20 24.19
N TRP A 122 -2.20 -8.22 25.03
CA TRP A 122 -0.83 -7.72 25.06
C TRP A 122 0.19 -8.76 25.42
N ASP A 123 1.17 -8.95 24.53
CA ASP A 123 2.30 -9.86 24.75
C ASP A 123 3.49 -9.11 25.36
N ARG A 124 3.72 -9.32 26.65
CA ARG A 124 4.81 -8.68 27.39
C ARG A 124 6.19 -9.18 26.98
N GLU A 125 6.29 -10.47 26.62
CA GLU A 125 7.57 -11.08 26.24
C GLU A 125 8.02 -10.55 24.88
N VAL A 126 7.11 -10.49 23.92
CA VAL A 126 7.38 -9.87 22.62
C VAL A 126 7.82 -8.42 22.77
N ALA A 127 7.11 -7.64 23.59
CA ALA A 127 7.45 -6.24 23.83
C ALA A 127 8.83 -6.08 24.48
N ALA A 128 9.12 -6.85 25.52
CA ALA A 128 10.38 -6.77 26.25
C ALA A 128 11.57 -7.22 25.40
N SER A 129 11.46 -8.39 24.76
CA SER A 129 12.49 -8.93 23.86
C SER A 129 12.81 -7.96 22.72
N ARG A 130 11.79 -7.30 22.14
CA ARG A 130 12.03 -6.34 21.07
C ARG A 130 12.76 -5.09 21.56
N ILE A 131 12.41 -4.54 22.73
CA ILE A 131 13.12 -3.39 23.31
C ILE A 131 14.59 -3.75 23.63
N GLU A 132 14.85 -4.96 24.12
CA GLU A 132 16.19 -5.47 24.35
C GLU A 132 17.00 -5.59 23.05
N GLN A 133 16.43 -6.20 22.00
CA GLN A 133 17.06 -6.33 20.68
C GLN A 133 17.41 -4.97 20.06
N LEU A 134 16.57 -3.98 20.28
CA LEU A 134 16.80 -2.61 19.81
C LEU A 134 17.82 -1.84 20.68
N GLY A 135 18.26 -2.40 21.81
CA GLY A 135 19.17 -1.73 22.75
C GLY A 135 18.58 -0.46 23.37
N LEU A 136 17.26 -0.33 23.44
CA LEU A 136 16.60 0.86 23.99
C LEU A 136 16.59 0.82 25.52
N ASP A 137 17.06 1.90 26.20
CA ASP A 137 16.90 2.02 27.63
C ASP A 137 15.42 2.23 28.00
N PRO A 138 14.80 1.32 28.78
CA PRO A 138 13.42 1.45 29.23
C PRO A 138 13.09 2.76 29.96
N ARG A 139 14.10 3.40 30.57
CA ARG A 139 13.94 4.66 31.29
C ARG A 139 14.05 5.90 30.39
N GLN A 140 14.62 5.74 29.19
CA GLN A 140 14.80 6.83 28.23
C GLN A 140 13.44 7.40 27.79
N ARG A 141 13.34 8.73 27.67
CA ARG A 141 12.14 9.40 27.16
C ARG A 141 12.06 9.23 25.63
N ALA A 142 10.88 8.93 25.12
CA ALA A 142 10.67 8.75 23.67
C ALA A 142 11.04 10.01 22.85
N GLY A 143 10.95 11.19 23.43
CA GLY A 143 11.37 12.44 22.76
C GLY A 143 12.88 12.57 22.56
N SER A 144 13.72 11.82 23.27
CA SER A 144 15.18 11.80 23.08
C SER A 144 15.65 10.66 22.16
N LEU A 145 14.75 9.78 21.71
CA LEU A 145 15.03 8.77 20.71
C LEU A 145 15.27 9.41 19.32
N SER A 146 16.11 8.78 18.52
CA SER A 146 16.23 9.08 17.09
C SER A 146 14.92 8.81 16.34
N GLY A 147 14.82 9.26 15.08
CA GLY A 147 13.66 8.97 14.24
C GLY A 147 13.45 7.46 14.06
N GLY A 148 14.53 6.73 13.80
CA GLY A 148 14.50 5.27 13.64
C GLY A 148 14.08 4.55 14.92
N GLU A 149 14.65 4.90 16.06
CA GLU A 149 14.28 4.31 17.36
C GLU A 149 12.80 4.59 17.71
N ARG A 150 12.28 5.78 17.41
CA ARG A 150 10.85 6.08 17.60
C ARG A 150 9.96 5.23 16.71
N ALA A 151 10.34 5.05 15.44
CA ALA A 151 9.61 4.19 14.52
C ALA A 151 9.60 2.73 14.99
N GLN A 152 10.74 2.24 15.47
CA GLN A 152 10.87 0.91 16.04
C GLN A 152 10.04 0.74 17.33
N LEU A 153 10.03 1.75 18.20
CA LEU A 153 9.17 1.74 19.39
C LEU A 153 7.67 1.70 19.00
N ALA A 154 7.26 2.50 18.02
CA ALA A 154 5.88 2.49 17.54
C ALA A 154 5.49 1.13 16.94
N LEU A 155 6.38 0.53 16.16
CA LEU A 155 6.19 -0.82 15.61
C LEU A 155 6.11 -1.86 16.75
N CYS A 156 7.00 -1.81 17.73
CA CYS A 156 6.98 -2.68 18.90
C CYS A 156 5.62 -2.62 19.63
N LEU A 157 5.09 -1.41 19.86
CA LEU A 157 3.78 -1.22 20.48
C LEU A 157 2.65 -1.81 19.65
N ALA A 158 2.71 -1.71 18.32
CA ALA A 158 1.69 -2.24 17.44
C ALA A 158 1.71 -3.78 17.38
N ILE A 159 2.88 -4.40 17.33
CA ILE A 159 3.01 -5.88 17.25
C ILE A 159 2.78 -6.58 18.58
N ALA A 160 3.10 -5.95 19.71
CA ALA A 160 2.87 -6.53 21.04
C ALA A 160 1.38 -6.72 21.37
N LYS A 161 0.47 -6.11 20.61
CA LYS A 161 -0.98 -6.38 20.64
C LYS A 161 -1.35 -7.75 20.08
N ARG A 162 -0.42 -8.43 19.39
CA ARG A 162 -0.71 -9.65 18.62
C ARG A 162 -1.84 -9.43 17.59
N PRO A 163 -1.74 -8.42 16.71
CA PRO A 163 -2.77 -8.13 15.75
C PRO A 163 -2.85 -9.19 14.66
N GLU A 164 -4.01 -9.35 14.04
CA GLU A 164 -4.21 -10.13 12.82
C GLU A 164 -3.94 -9.30 11.56
N LEU A 165 -4.10 -7.96 11.67
CA LEU A 165 -3.79 -6.99 10.62
C LEU A 165 -2.93 -5.86 11.19
N LEU A 166 -1.79 -5.59 10.56
CA LEU A 166 -0.92 -4.47 10.85
C LEU A 166 -1.01 -3.44 9.72
N VAL A 167 -1.39 -2.22 10.04
CA VAL A 167 -1.52 -1.11 9.09
C VAL A 167 -0.44 -0.08 9.38
N LEU A 168 0.38 0.23 8.37
CA LEU A 168 1.54 1.11 8.48
C LEU A 168 1.42 2.25 7.45
N ASP A 169 1.25 3.48 7.91
CA ASP A 169 1.14 4.64 7.03
C ASP A 169 2.48 5.36 6.89
N GLU A 170 3.17 5.15 5.78
CA GLU A 170 4.49 5.70 5.45
C GLU A 170 5.51 5.64 6.61
N PRO A 171 5.66 4.49 7.29
CA PRO A 171 6.39 4.40 8.57
C PRO A 171 7.89 4.68 8.45
N VAL A 172 8.44 4.61 7.24
CA VAL A 172 9.86 4.80 6.94
C VAL A 172 10.18 6.08 6.17
N ALA A 173 9.19 6.92 5.89
CA ALA A 173 9.34 8.09 5.01
C ALA A 173 10.38 9.11 5.51
N SER A 174 10.50 9.28 6.84
CA SER A 174 11.43 10.22 7.47
C SER A 174 12.72 9.59 7.97
N LEU A 175 12.94 8.29 7.70
CA LEU A 175 14.12 7.55 8.16
C LEU A 175 15.27 7.66 7.16
N ASP A 176 16.50 7.67 7.68
CA ASP A 176 17.69 7.47 6.85
C ASP A 176 17.71 6.05 6.24
N PRO A 177 18.55 5.80 5.22
CA PRO A 177 18.55 4.53 4.50
C PRO A 177 18.85 3.30 5.39
N LEU A 178 19.68 3.45 6.45
CA LEU A 178 20.01 2.36 7.35
C LEU A 178 18.83 2.02 8.27
N ALA A 179 18.29 3.02 8.96
CA ALA A 179 17.13 2.87 9.84
C ALA A 179 15.91 2.34 9.07
N ARG A 180 15.72 2.73 7.81
CA ARG A 180 14.67 2.21 6.92
C ARG A 180 14.84 0.72 6.66
N ARG A 181 16.06 0.29 6.32
CA ARG A 181 16.37 -1.12 6.09
C ARG A 181 16.14 -1.96 7.35
N GLU A 182 16.59 -1.48 8.50
CA GLU A 182 16.40 -2.14 9.79
C GLU A 182 14.91 -2.25 10.15
N PHE A 183 14.11 -1.21 9.89
CA PHE A 183 12.67 -1.24 10.11
C PHE A 183 11.98 -2.31 9.25
N LEU A 184 12.27 -2.36 7.95
CA LEU A 184 11.70 -3.35 7.05
C LEU A 184 12.15 -4.77 7.39
N GLN A 185 13.40 -4.96 7.79
CA GLN A 185 13.89 -6.25 8.27
C GLN A 185 13.11 -6.69 9.51
N THR A 186 12.96 -5.82 10.50
CA THR A 186 12.15 -6.06 11.70
C THR A 186 10.71 -6.44 11.34
N LEU A 187 10.10 -5.73 10.38
CA LEU A 187 8.74 -6.03 9.92
C LEU A 187 8.66 -7.45 9.35
N MET A 188 9.61 -7.84 8.51
CA MET A 188 9.62 -9.19 7.91
C MET A 188 9.86 -10.31 8.94
N GLU A 189 10.68 -10.06 9.98
CA GLU A 189 10.83 -10.98 11.10
C GLU A 189 9.51 -11.19 11.84
N VAL A 190 8.73 -10.13 12.04
CA VAL A 190 7.40 -10.19 12.66
C VAL A 190 6.42 -10.98 11.79
N VAL A 191 6.39 -10.71 10.49
CA VAL A 191 5.52 -11.43 9.53
C VAL A 191 5.85 -12.92 9.53
N ALA A 192 7.14 -13.28 9.56
CA ALA A 192 7.57 -14.67 9.58
C ALA A 192 7.24 -15.39 10.90
N ALA A 193 7.25 -14.67 12.03
CA ALA A 193 7.00 -15.24 13.36
C ALA A 193 5.53 -15.25 13.78
N GLN A 194 4.73 -14.36 13.22
CA GLN A 194 3.32 -14.17 13.54
C GLN A 194 2.51 -14.24 12.24
N ASP A 195 1.47 -15.01 12.19
CA ASP A 195 0.57 -15.08 11.02
C ASP A 195 -0.26 -13.78 10.90
N VAL A 196 0.43 -12.67 10.61
CA VAL A 196 -0.10 -11.30 10.54
C VAL A 196 -0.12 -10.82 9.09
N SER A 197 -1.24 -10.27 8.68
CA SER A 197 -1.33 -9.55 7.41
C SER A 197 -0.84 -8.11 7.58
N VAL A 198 -0.20 -7.55 6.58
CA VAL A 198 0.36 -6.20 6.65
C VAL A 198 -0.15 -5.35 5.49
N ILE A 199 -0.56 -4.11 5.76
CA ILE A 199 -0.76 -3.08 4.74
C ILE A 199 0.25 -1.97 5.00
N LEU A 200 1.20 -1.80 4.08
CA LEU A 200 2.28 -0.82 4.15
C LEU A 200 2.11 0.22 3.06
N SER A 201 1.85 1.48 3.42
CA SER A 201 1.91 2.55 2.42
C SER A 201 3.34 3.08 2.26
N SER A 202 3.71 3.35 1.01
CA SER A 202 4.97 4.02 0.68
C SER A 202 4.81 4.86 -0.59
N HIS A 203 5.62 5.90 -0.71
CA HIS A 203 5.82 6.63 -1.97
C HIS A 203 7.09 6.16 -2.70
N LEU A 204 7.89 5.27 -2.10
CA LEU A 204 9.09 4.67 -2.66
C LEU A 204 8.84 3.21 -3.03
N VAL A 205 8.83 2.91 -4.30
CA VAL A 205 8.59 1.54 -4.82
C VAL A 205 9.67 0.58 -4.36
N ALA A 206 10.93 1.03 -4.31
CA ALA A 206 12.07 0.21 -3.90
C ALA A 206 11.95 -0.38 -2.48
N ASP A 207 11.21 0.27 -1.57
CA ASP A 207 10.94 -0.26 -0.23
C ASP A 207 9.94 -1.43 -0.30
N LEU A 208 8.97 -1.34 -1.23
CA LEU A 208 7.90 -2.33 -1.40
C LEU A 208 8.39 -3.57 -2.16
N GLU A 209 9.24 -3.41 -3.17
CA GLU A 209 9.81 -4.52 -3.95
C GLU A 209 10.46 -5.62 -3.11
N ARG A 210 10.93 -5.24 -1.91
CA ARG A 210 11.65 -6.16 -1.02
C ARG A 210 10.77 -6.96 -0.09
N VAL A 211 9.54 -6.53 0.11
CA VAL A 211 8.71 -7.04 1.20
C VAL A 211 7.28 -7.39 0.79
N CYS A 212 6.79 -6.89 -0.36
CA CYS A 212 5.37 -7.03 -0.71
C CYS A 212 5.09 -8.23 -1.60
N ASP A 213 4.02 -8.96 -1.25
CA ASP A 213 3.43 -10.03 -2.06
C ASP A 213 2.27 -9.52 -2.92
N PHE A 214 1.61 -8.45 -2.47
CA PHE A 214 0.43 -7.87 -3.10
C PHE A 214 0.61 -6.36 -3.28
N LEU A 215 0.22 -5.82 -4.42
CA LEU A 215 0.38 -4.40 -4.74
C LEU A 215 -0.96 -3.73 -5.01
N ILE A 216 -1.13 -2.51 -4.48
CA ILE A 216 -2.24 -1.62 -4.78
C ILE A 216 -1.68 -0.29 -5.25
N VAL A 217 -2.02 0.13 -6.47
CA VAL A 217 -1.65 1.45 -7.02
C VAL A 217 -2.86 2.37 -6.93
N LEU A 218 -2.72 3.44 -6.17
CA LEU A 218 -3.77 4.45 -5.94
C LEU A 218 -3.35 5.78 -6.57
N VAL A 219 -4.15 6.30 -7.50
CA VAL A 219 -3.90 7.61 -8.16
C VAL A 219 -5.21 8.36 -8.31
N ASP A 220 -5.20 9.67 -8.10
CA ASP A 220 -6.36 10.56 -8.24
C ASP A 220 -7.62 10.02 -7.54
N SER A 221 -7.44 9.54 -6.31
CA SER A 221 -8.51 9.00 -5.46
C SER A 221 -9.13 7.67 -5.94
N HIS A 222 -8.54 6.99 -6.93
CA HIS A 222 -9.01 5.72 -7.47
C HIS A 222 -7.93 4.64 -7.43
N VAL A 223 -8.33 3.39 -7.18
CA VAL A 223 -7.49 2.22 -7.39
C VAL A 223 -7.31 2.01 -8.89
N GLN A 224 -6.06 2.03 -9.37
CA GLN A 224 -5.72 1.81 -10.76
C GLN A 224 -5.50 0.32 -11.05
N VAL A 225 -4.79 -0.35 -10.17
CA VAL A 225 -4.54 -1.79 -10.22
C VAL A 225 -4.34 -2.33 -8.81
N ALA A 226 -4.78 -3.55 -8.58
CA ALA A 226 -4.55 -4.31 -7.37
C ALA A 226 -4.39 -5.80 -7.72
N GLY A 227 -3.43 -6.49 -7.09
CA GLY A 227 -3.19 -7.92 -7.32
C GLY A 227 -1.87 -8.40 -6.72
N GLU A 228 -1.68 -9.71 -6.78
CA GLU A 228 -0.41 -10.37 -6.44
C GLU A 228 0.71 -9.81 -7.33
N VAL A 229 1.86 -9.51 -6.73
CA VAL A 229 2.99 -8.89 -7.43
C VAL A 229 3.45 -9.75 -8.60
N ASP A 230 3.63 -11.05 -8.39
CA ASP A 230 4.10 -11.97 -9.43
C ASP A 230 3.10 -12.07 -10.59
N ALA A 231 1.79 -12.11 -10.29
CA ALA A 231 0.74 -12.14 -11.30
C ALA A 231 0.68 -10.83 -12.10
N LEU A 232 0.81 -9.69 -11.42
CA LEU A 232 0.88 -8.39 -12.08
C LEU A 232 2.10 -8.30 -13.00
N LEU A 233 3.28 -8.68 -12.54
CA LEU A 233 4.50 -8.66 -13.35
C LEU A 233 4.44 -9.66 -14.51
N ALA A 234 3.86 -10.84 -14.29
CA ALA A 234 3.64 -11.84 -15.34
C ALA A 234 2.62 -11.40 -16.40
N GLY A 235 1.60 -10.63 -16.04
CA GLY A 235 0.56 -10.10 -16.93
C GLY A 235 0.95 -8.82 -17.68
N HIS A 236 2.15 -8.28 -17.48
CA HIS A 236 2.59 -7.05 -18.13
C HIS A 236 3.88 -7.24 -18.90
N ARG A 237 4.03 -6.55 -20.04
CA ARG A 237 5.22 -6.58 -20.88
C ARG A 237 5.58 -5.18 -21.35
N ARG A 238 6.87 -4.91 -21.41
CA ARG A 238 7.42 -3.75 -22.10
C ARG A 238 7.79 -4.14 -23.52
N ILE A 239 7.16 -3.52 -24.50
CA ILE A 239 7.43 -3.77 -25.91
C ILE A 239 8.07 -2.55 -26.57
N SER A 240 9.04 -2.80 -27.44
CA SER A 240 9.68 -1.74 -28.24
C SER A 240 9.84 -2.21 -29.68
N GLY A 241 9.48 -1.37 -30.64
CA GLY A 241 9.50 -1.71 -32.07
C GLY A 241 9.28 -0.52 -32.97
N PRO A 242 9.06 -0.73 -34.26
CA PRO A 242 8.77 0.34 -35.22
C PRO A 242 7.56 1.16 -34.76
N ARG A 243 7.55 2.46 -35.12
CA ARG A 243 6.44 3.34 -34.77
C ARG A 243 5.12 2.77 -35.29
N ARG A 244 4.18 2.54 -34.38
CA ARG A 244 2.83 2.08 -34.65
C ARG A 244 1.83 2.81 -33.78
N ASP A 245 0.61 2.94 -34.30
CA ASP A 245 -0.53 3.43 -33.53
C ASP A 245 -0.96 2.34 -32.51
N PRO A 246 -1.22 2.69 -31.23
CA PRO A 246 -1.73 1.78 -30.22
C PRO A 246 -3.00 1.03 -30.65
N GLY A 247 -3.86 1.67 -31.43
CA GLY A 247 -5.07 1.06 -32.01
C GLY A 247 -4.82 -0.08 -33.01
N SER A 248 -3.56 -0.26 -33.45
CA SER A 248 -3.16 -1.37 -34.35
C SER A 248 -2.76 -2.65 -33.60
N LEU A 249 -2.68 -2.61 -32.29
CA LEU A 249 -2.35 -3.78 -31.48
C LEU A 249 -3.58 -4.72 -31.38
N PRO A 250 -3.35 -6.04 -31.21
CA PRO A 250 -4.42 -7.00 -30.92
C PRO A 250 -5.27 -6.60 -29.72
N GLN A 251 -6.56 -6.93 -29.75
CA GLN A 251 -7.53 -6.55 -28.70
C GLN A 251 -7.19 -7.11 -27.29
N ASN A 252 -6.42 -8.19 -27.23
CA ASN A 252 -5.93 -8.80 -25.99
C ASN A 252 -4.70 -8.07 -25.40
N GLN A 253 -4.20 -7.02 -26.07
CA GLN A 253 -3.07 -6.21 -25.62
C GLN A 253 -3.57 -4.82 -25.22
N HIS A 254 -3.71 -4.57 -23.93
CA HIS A 254 -4.15 -3.29 -23.40
C HIS A 254 -2.95 -2.39 -23.11
N VAL A 255 -2.81 -1.28 -23.84
CA VAL A 255 -1.76 -0.29 -23.61
C VAL A 255 -2.04 0.46 -22.31
N ILE A 256 -1.07 0.39 -21.38
CA ILE A 256 -1.11 1.13 -20.11
C ILE A 256 -0.36 2.46 -20.27
N GLU A 257 0.82 2.42 -20.87
CA GLU A 257 1.65 3.59 -21.14
C GLU A 257 2.24 3.48 -22.55
N GLU A 258 2.39 4.61 -23.23
CA GLU A 258 3.03 4.69 -24.52
C GLU A 258 4.00 5.86 -24.63
N SER A 259 5.07 5.66 -25.34
CA SER A 259 6.04 6.69 -25.68
C SER A 259 6.51 6.48 -27.12
N HIS A 260 6.55 7.55 -27.89
CA HIS A 260 6.91 7.49 -29.29
C HIS A 260 8.06 8.44 -29.60
N THR A 261 8.98 7.98 -30.45
CA THR A 261 9.90 8.80 -31.20
C THR A 261 9.47 8.83 -32.66
N ASP A 262 10.21 9.52 -33.53
CA ASP A 262 9.88 9.56 -34.97
C ASP A 262 9.84 8.17 -35.61
N LYS A 263 10.64 7.22 -35.13
CA LYS A 263 10.85 5.89 -35.73
C LYS A 263 10.44 4.72 -34.85
N GLN A 264 10.25 4.93 -33.55
CA GLN A 264 10.08 3.86 -32.58
C GLN A 264 8.89 4.13 -31.63
N SER A 265 8.19 3.07 -31.30
CA SER A 265 7.24 3.04 -30.18
C SER A 265 7.80 2.19 -29.05
N VAL A 266 7.63 2.66 -27.82
CA VAL A 266 7.84 1.89 -26.59
C VAL A 266 6.53 1.92 -25.83
N MET A 267 6.00 0.74 -25.50
CA MET A 267 4.72 0.64 -24.80
C MET A 267 4.84 -0.33 -23.63
N LEU A 268 4.14 -0.03 -22.55
CA LEU A 268 3.85 -1.01 -21.50
C LEU A 268 2.43 -1.53 -21.73
N VAL A 269 2.31 -2.82 -21.97
CA VAL A 269 1.04 -3.47 -22.29
C VAL A 269 0.70 -4.52 -21.25
N ARG A 270 -0.60 -4.64 -20.93
CA ARG A 270 -1.17 -5.76 -20.18
C ARG A 270 -1.68 -6.79 -21.18
N THR A 271 -1.25 -8.04 -21.01
CA THR A 271 -1.65 -9.16 -21.88
C THR A 271 -1.51 -10.48 -21.11
N ASP A 272 -2.49 -11.36 -21.31
CA ASP A 272 -2.47 -12.72 -20.78
C ASP A 272 -1.86 -13.73 -21.77
N GLU A 273 -1.55 -13.28 -23.01
CA GLU A 273 -1.02 -14.12 -24.07
C GLU A 273 0.39 -13.66 -24.50
N PRO A 274 1.21 -14.59 -25.03
CA PRO A 274 2.51 -14.28 -25.59
C PRO A 274 2.41 -13.32 -26.78
N ILE A 275 3.31 -12.34 -26.84
CA ILE A 275 3.42 -11.41 -27.97
C ILE A 275 4.29 -12.09 -29.04
N LEU A 276 3.67 -12.55 -30.12
CA LEU A 276 4.31 -13.35 -31.18
C LEU A 276 4.83 -12.51 -32.37
N ASP A 277 4.47 -11.22 -32.46
CA ASP A 277 4.93 -10.35 -33.55
C ASP A 277 6.44 -10.11 -33.43
N PRO A 278 7.26 -10.60 -34.38
CA PRO A 278 8.71 -10.51 -34.33
C PRO A 278 9.25 -9.08 -34.48
N SER A 279 8.42 -8.14 -34.89
CA SER A 279 8.81 -6.72 -34.96
C SER A 279 8.91 -6.05 -33.61
N TRP A 280 8.37 -6.68 -32.56
CA TRP A 280 8.48 -6.19 -31.18
C TRP A 280 9.59 -6.89 -30.41
N SER A 281 10.45 -6.09 -29.79
CA SER A 281 11.32 -6.56 -28.71
C SER A 281 10.54 -6.56 -27.42
N VAL A 282 10.34 -7.73 -26.82
CA VAL A 282 9.52 -7.92 -25.61
C VAL A 282 10.45 -8.08 -24.40
N LYS A 283 10.21 -7.30 -23.35
CA LYS A 283 10.95 -7.36 -22.08
C LYS A 283 10.01 -7.51 -20.90
N PRO A 284 10.43 -8.20 -19.81
CA PRO A 284 9.72 -8.18 -18.55
C PRO A 284 9.67 -6.75 -17.99
N VAL A 285 8.71 -6.49 -17.12
CA VAL A 285 8.57 -5.22 -16.38
C VAL A 285 9.04 -5.39 -14.95
N THR A 286 9.57 -4.31 -14.36
CA THR A 286 9.83 -4.22 -12.92
C THR A 286 8.59 -3.67 -12.20
N MET A 287 8.53 -3.80 -10.88
CA MET A 287 7.47 -3.18 -10.09
C MET A 287 7.47 -1.66 -10.27
N GLU A 288 8.65 -1.05 -10.36
CA GLU A 288 8.79 0.39 -10.59
C GLU A 288 8.22 0.81 -11.95
N ASP A 289 8.56 0.07 -13.04
CA ASP A 289 7.98 0.31 -14.37
C ASP A 289 6.44 0.25 -14.33
N LEU A 290 5.90 -0.77 -13.66
CA LEU A 290 4.46 -0.98 -13.53
C LEU A 290 3.78 0.19 -12.80
N VAL A 291 4.30 0.56 -11.65
CA VAL A 291 3.75 1.65 -10.82
C VAL A 291 3.80 2.98 -11.57
N LEU A 292 4.94 3.30 -12.20
CA LEU A 292 5.10 4.54 -12.95
C LEU A 292 4.14 4.62 -14.14
N ALA A 293 3.95 3.51 -14.87
CA ALA A 293 3.03 3.47 -16.00
C ALA A 293 1.57 3.74 -15.57
N TYR A 294 1.09 3.10 -14.52
CA TYR A 294 -0.26 3.35 -14.00
C TYR A 294 -0.43 4.77 -13.44
N MET A 295 0.62 5.33 -12.82
CA MET A 295 0.61 6.73 -12.38
C MET A 295 0.55 7.72 -13.55
N SER A 296 1.27 7.43 -14.65
CA SER A 296 1.28 8.23 -15.88
C SER A 296 -0.09 8.19 -16.56
N GLN A 297 -0.62 7.00 -16.79
CA GLN A 297 -1.93 6.79 -17.40
C GLN A 297 -3.06 7.55 -16.67
N ALA A 298 -3.06 7.50 -15.34
CA ALA A 298 -4.08 8.19 -14.54
C ALA A 298 -3.99 9.71 -14.70
N ARG A 299 -2.77 10.28 -14.78
CA ARG A 299 -2.57 11.71 -15.01
C ARG A 299 -3.06 12.17 -16.37
N ASP A 300 -2.91 11.35 -17.40
CA ASP A 300 -3.34 11.69 -18.77
C ASP A 300 -4.87 11.61 -18.94
N LYS A 301 -5.52 10.75 -18.15
CA LYS A 301 -6.99 10.65 -18.08
C LYS A 301 -7.63 11.75 -17.22
N SER A 302 -6.86 12.47 -16.40
CA SER A 302 -7.39 13.49 -15.47
C SER A 302 -7.81 14.77 -16.22
N PRO A 303 -9.07 15.24 -16.07
CA PRO A 303 -9.59 16.40 -16.81
C PRO A 303 -8.87 17.73 -16.51
N VAL A 304 -8.13 17.80 -15.39
CA VAL A 304 -7.38 19.01 -14.97
C VAL A 304 -6.22 19.35 -15.93
N ARG A 305 -5.68 18.40 -16.66
CA ARG A 305 -4.59 18.67 -17.64
C ARG A 305 -5.10 19.09 -19.01
N ARG A 306 -6.29 18.62 -19.44
CA ARG A 306 -6.87 19.03 -20.74
C ARG A 306 -7.12 20.53 -20.81
N SER A 307 -7.47 21.18 -19.70
CA SER A 307 -7.72 22.63 -19.65
C SER A 307 -6.45 23.50 -19.59
N ARG A 308 -5.26 22.94 -19.25
CA ARG A 308 -4.00 23.71 -19.23
C ARG A 308 -3.25 23.75 -20.56
N ILE A 309 -3.55 22.84 -21.48
CA ILE A 309 -2.92 22.80 -22.82
C ILE A 309 -3.64 23.69 -23.81
N GLU A 310 -4.92 24.00 -23.60
CA GLU A 310 -5.71 24.88 -24.49
C GLU A 310 -5.49 26.39 -24.25
N VAL A 311 -4.78 26.80 -23.21
CA VAL A 311 -4.54 28.22 -22.87
C VAL A 311 -3.17 28.71 -23.36
N LEU A 312 -2.38 27.89 -24.04
CA LEU A 312 -1.06 28.25 -24.60
C LEU A 312 -1.03 28.15 -26.13
N ARG A 313 -2.13 28.56 -26.80
CA ARG A 313 -2.16 28.84 -28.24
C ARG A 313 -2.62 30.27 -28.51
#